data_9307dd7a8316005d3be8aa99db7fb7af
#
_entry.id   9307dd7a8316005d3be8aa99db7fb7af
#
_cell.length_a   1.000
_cell.length_b   1.000
_cell.length_c   1.000
_cell.angle_alpha   90.00
_cell.angle_beta   90.00
_cell.angle_gamma   90.00
#
_symmetry.space_group_name_H-M   'P 1'
#
loop_
_entity.id
_entity.type
_entity.pdbx_description
1 polymer ?
#
loop_
_entity_poly.entity_id
_entity_poly.type
_entity_poly.pdbx_seq_one_letter_code
_entity_poly.pdbx_strand_id
1 'polypeptide(L)'
;MTIKLFAPKQEDVLRRVSSSDFFICGLHGAKRSGKTFINNIIFLKELVRVREIADKLGVDEPMYILAGTSSTSIQNNILQELYNTFDIEPKYDKHGSFIMAGVKVVQVYTGSISGLKRARGFTAFGAYINEASLANEDVFKEIISRCSGEGARVVFDSNPDNPGHWLKTDYIDSKDDMIIDFHFTLDDNTFISERYKDSIKAATPSGKFYDRDIMG
;
A
#
# COMPACT_ATOMS: atom_id res chain seq x y z
N MET A 1 -3.89 -28.54 14.30
CA MET A 1 -4.16 -27.88 12.99
C MET A 1 -3.49 -26.51 13.04
N THR A 2 -2.45 -26.28 12.24
CA THR A 2 -1.75 -24.99 12.26
C THR A 2 -2.59 -24.00 11.45
N ILE A 3 -3.06 -22.95 12.11
CA ILE A 3 -3.80 -21.88 11.42
C ILE A 3 -2.79 -21.10 10.58
N LYS A 4 -2.91 -21.16 9.25
CA LYS A 4 -2.12 -20.30 8.37
C LYS A 4 -2.75 -18.89 8.36
N LEU A 5 -1.98 -17.91 8.76
CA LEU A 5 -2.41 -16.50 8.77
C LEU A 5 -2.19 -15.81 7.41
N PHE A 6 -1.21 -16.27 6.64
CA PHE A 6 -0.81 -15.67 5.37
C PHE A 6 -0.67 -16.72 4.27
N ALA A 7 -0.91 -16.33 3.03
CA ALA A 7 -0.54 -17.11 1.86
C ALA A 7 1.00 -17.12 1.68
N PRO A 8 1.59 -18.15 1.04
CA PRO A 8 3.04 -18.24 0.88
C PRO A 8 3.67 -17.00 0.25
N LYS A 9 3.01 -16.39 -0.74
CA LYS A 9 3.45 -15.14 -1.35
C LYS A 9 3.46 -13.96 -0.37
N GLN A 10 2.45 -13.87 0.49
CA GLN A 10 2.36 -12.84 1.52
C GLN A 10 3.44 -13.00 2.60
N GLU A 11 3.77 -14.24 2.98
CA GLU A 11 4.88 -14.54 3.90
C GLU A 11 6.22 -14.13 3.30
N ASP A 12 6.45 -14.40 2.00
CA ASP A 12 7.66 -13.97 1.29
C ASP A 12 7.79 -12.44 1.27
N VAL A 13 6.71 -11.73 0.94
CA VAL A 13 6.67 -10.26 0.96
C VAL A 13 7.04 -9.73 2.35
N LEU A 14 6.38 -10.22 3.42
CA LEU A 14 6.66 -9.77 4.78
C LEU A 14 8.12 -10.01 5.19
N ARG A 15 8.67 -11.17 4.83
CA ARG A 15 10.06 -11.49 5.10
C ARG A 15 10.99 -10.52 4.39
N ARG A 16 10.82 -10.30 3.08
CA ARG A 16 11.67 -9.42 2.28
C ARG A 16 11.56 -7.96 2.71
N VAL A 17 10.35 -7.44 2.93
CA VAL A 17 10.13 -6.08 3.45
C VAL A 17 10.82 -5.87 4.81
N SER A 18 10.86 -6.91 5.64
CA SER A 18 11.51 -6.83 6.96
C SER A 18 13.04 -6.91 6.91
N SER A 19 13.62 -7.55 5.89
CA SER A 19 15.07 -7.83 5.81
C SER A 19 15.81 -6.98 4.77
N SER A 20 15.09 -6.30 3.87
CA SER A 20 15.70 -5.49 2.81
C SER A 20 15.76 -4.02 3.19
N ASP A 21 16.80 -3.36 2.72
CA ASP A 21 16.84 -1.91 2.65
C ASP A 21 16.20 -1.46 1.34
N PHE A 22 15.24 -0.52 1.40
CA PHE A 22 14.55 0.03 0.24
C PHE A 22 13.92 1.37 0.60
N PHE A 23 13.69 2.18 -0.40
CA PHE A 23 12.91 3.41 -0.29
C PHE A 23 11.47 3.22 -0.79
N ILE A 24 11.28 2.48 -1.88
CA ILE A 24 9.96 2.22 -2.46
C ILE A 24 9.71 0.71 -2.55
N CYS A 25 8.52 0.28 -2.14
CA CYS A 25 8.06 -1.09 -2.28
C CYS A 25 6.70 -1.13 -2.97
N GLY A 26 6.61 -1.76 -4.13
CA GLY A 26 5.39 -1.94 -4.90
C GLY A 26 4.82 -3.35 -4.80
N LEU A 27 3.52 -3.47 -4.53
CA LEU A 27 2.77 -4.71 -4.67
C LEU A 27 1.78 -4.54 -5.82
N HIS A 28 2.03 -5.20 -6.94
CA HIS A 28 1.19 -5.05 -8.12
C HIS A 28 0.65 -6.40 -8.62
N GLY A 29 -0.38 -6.36 -9.45
CA GLY A 29 -0.91 -7.59 -10.06
C GLY A 29 -2.42 -7.74 -9.94
N ALA A 30 -2.89 -8.98 -10.06
CA ALA A 30 -4.30 -9.36 -10.20
C ALA A 30 -5.19 -8.84 -9.07
N LYS A 31 -6.45 -8.58 -9.41
CA LYS A 31 -7.49 -8.30 -8.40
C LYS A 31 -7.67 -9.51 -7.48
N ARG A 32 -8.04 -9.24 -6.23
CA ARG A 32 -8.28 -10.28 -5.20
C ARG A 32 -7.12 -11.24 -4.93
N SER A 33 -5.92 -10.88 -5.34
CA SER A 33 -4.69 -11.66 -5.08
C SER A 33 -4.15 -11.54 -3.64
N GLY A 34 -4.75 -10.67 -2.80
CA GLY A 34 -4.36 -10.48 -1.40
C GLY A 34 -3.31 -9.38 -1.17
N LYS A 35 -3.00 -8.56 -2.19
CA LYS A 35 -2.04 -7.42 -2.09
C LYS A 35 -2.42 -6.42 -1.01
N THR A 36 -3.64 -5.88 -1.08
CA THR A 36 -4.11 -4.84 -0.15
C THR A 36 -4.11 -5.36 1.29
N PHE A 37 -4.55 -6.61 1.50
CA PHE A 37 -4.50 -7.23 2.83
C PHE A 37 -3.08 -7.22 3.41
N ILE A 38 -2.08 -7.73 2.65
CA ILE A 38 -0.72 -7.79 3.16
C ILE A 38 -0.10 -6.38 3.28
N ASN A 39 -0.49 -5.43 2.41
CA ASN A 39 -0.03 -4.06 2.51
C ASN A 39 -0.59 -3.34 3.74
N ASN A 40 -1.82 -3.67 4.18
CA ASN A 40 -2.39 -3.19 5.44
C ASN A 40 -1.57 -3.69 6.64
N ILE A 41 -1.06 -4.93 6.58
CA ILE A 41 -0.15 -5.47 7.62
C ILE A 41 1.21 -4.75 7.60
N ILE A 42 1.75 -4.50 6.39
CA ILE A 42 2.99 -3.73 6.23
C ILE A 42 2.81 -2.32 6.79
N PHE A 43 1.69 -1.67 6.51
CA PHE A 43 1.37 -0.36 7.07
C PHE A 43 1.45 -0.34 8.60
N LEU A 44 0.82 -1.29 9.28
CA LEU A 44 0.90 -1.39 10.74
C LEU A 44 2.35 -1.58 11.23
N LYS A 45 3.12 -2.45 10.55
CA LYS A 45 4.54 -2.67 10.86
C LYS A 45 5.38 -1.40 10.65
N GLU A 46 5.14 -0.67 9.56
CA GLU A 46 5.82 0.59 9.28
C GLU A 46 5.52 1.66 10.34
N LEU A 47 4.29 1.75 10.85
CA LEU A 47 3.97 2.67 11.94
C LEU A 47 4.78 2.34 13.21
N VAL A 48 4.88 1.06 13.58
CA VAL A 48 5.71 0.65 14.73
C VAL A 48 7.18 0.98 14.49
N ARG A 49 7.72 0.66 13.31
CA ARG A 49 9.09 0.99 12.93
C ARG A 49 9.38 2.49 12.96
N VAL A 50 8.45 3.30 12.44
CA VAL A 50 8.56 4.77 12.45
C VAL A 50 8.58 5.31 13.87
N ARG A 51 7.76 4.77 14.78
CA ARG A 51 7.80 5.16 16.18
C ARG A 51 9.16 4.88 16.83
N GLU A 52 9.71 3.66 16.59
CA GLU A 52 11.02 3.29 17.11
C GLU A 52 12.16 4.19 16.59
N ILE A 53 12.11 4.60 15.32
CA ILE A 53 13.07 5.54 14.73
C ILE A 53 12.91 6.91 15.36
N ALA A 54 11.69 7.41 15.45
CA ALA A 54 11.39 8.73 16.02
C ALA A 54 11.80 8.83 17.49
N ASP A 55 11.62 7.77 18.29
CA ASP A 55 12.07 7.72 19.68
C ASP A 55 13.61 7.88 19.78
N LYS A 56 14.35 7.21 18.90
CA LYS A 56 15.82 7.33 18.85
C LYS A 56 16.29 8.73 18.42
N LEU A 57 15.50 9.44 17.62
CA LEU A 57 15.79 10.77 17.11
C LEU A 57 15.24 11.89 18.00
N GLY A 58 14.45 11.58 19.04
CA GLY A 58 13.79 12.55 19.89
C GLY A 58 12.67 13.31 19.17
N VAL A 59 11.98 12.67 18.21
CA VAL A 59 10.84 13.25 17.48
C VAL A 59 9.54 12.86 18.19
N ASP A 60 8.86 13.82 18.80
CA ASP A 60 7.66 13.56 19.60
C ASP A 60 6.46 13.13 18.76
N GLU A 61 6.20 13.80 17.62
CA GLU A 61 5.05 13.54 16.75
C GLU A 61 5.52 13.20 15.32
N PRO A 62 6.02 11.95 15.07
CA PRO A 62 6.37 11.54 13.72
C PRO A 62 5.11 11.41 12.85
N MET A 63 5.22 11.80 11.57
CA MET A 63 4.11 11.77 10.63
C MET A 63 4.29 10.65 9.60
N TYR A 64 3.17 10.03 9.24
CA TYR A 64 3.07 9.03 8.17
C TYR A 64 1.90 9.36 7.25
N ILE A 65 2.05 9.16 5.94
CA ILE A 65 1.00 9.43 4.96
C ILE A 65 0.23 8.14 4.68
N LEU A 66 -1.10 8.19 4.83
CA LEU A 66 -2.01 7.17 4.33
C LEU A 66 -2.77 7.73 3.15
N ALA A 67 -2.49 7.21 1.95
CA ALA A 67 -3.03 7.76 0.71
C ALA A 67 -3.92 6.76 -0.04
N GLY A 68 -4.95 7.28 -0.69
CA GLY A 68 -5.85 6.53 -1.56
C GLY A 68 -6.59 7.49 -2.48
N THR A 69 -7.32 6.97 -3.45
CA THR A 69 -8.01 7.78 -4.47
C THR A 69 -9.03 8.74 -3.86
N SER A 70 -9.66 8.34 -2.74
CA SER A 70 -10.63 9.14 -1.99
C SER A 70 -10.64 8.73 -0.51
N SER A 71 -11.35 9.49 0.33
CA SER A 71 -11.62 9.10 1.72
C SER A 71 -12.38 7.77 1.80
N THR A 72 -13.30 7.54 0.88
CA THR A 72 -14.08 6.29 0.80
C THR A 72 -13.20 5.10 0.46
N SER A 73 -12.23 5.23 -0.46
CA SER A 73 -11.30 4.15 -0.78
C SER A 73 -10.41 3.80 0.41
N ILE A 74 -9.86 4.79 1.11
CA ILE A 74 -9.09 4.57 2.33
C ILE A 74 -9.95 3.87 3.39
N GLN A 75 -11.17 4.36 3.61
CA GLN A 75 -12.09 3.77 4.59
C GLN A 75 -12.38 2.30 4.27
N ASN A 76 -12.77 2.00 3.03
CA ASN A 76 -13.24 0.66 2.66
C ASN A 76 -12.09 -0.34 2.50
N ASN A 77 -10.97 0.08 1.88
CA ASN A 77 -9.89 -0.85 1.53
C ASN A 77 -8.89 -1.06 2.68
N ILE A 78 -8.78 -0.10 3.60
CA ILE A 78 -7.75 -0.11 4.63
C ILE A 78 -8.39 -0.13 6.02
N LEU A 79 -9.08 0.93 6.41
CA LEU A 79 -9.50 1.11 7.80
C LEU A 79 -10.59 0.13 8.21
N GLN A 80 -11.54 -0.19 7.32
CA GLN A 80 -12.56 -1.21 7.58
C GLN A 80 -11.95 -2.61 7.68
N GLU A 81 -10.92 -2.91 6.87
CA GLU A 81 -10.20 -4.20 6.96
C GLU A 81 -9.41 -4.30 8.27
N LEU A 82 -8.75 -3.22 8.70
CA LEU A 82 -8.08 -3.17 10.00
C LEU A 82 -9.05 -3.32 11.18
N TYR A 83 -10.23 -2.73 11.08
CA TYR A 83 -11.30 -2.92 12.06
C TYR A 83 -11.78 -4.37 12.09
N ASN A 84 -12.12 -4.94 10.94
CA ASN A 84 -12.67 -6.30 10.85
C ASN A 84 -11.66 -7.37 11.31
N THR A 85 -10.36 -7.13 11.10
CA THR A 85 -9.31 -8.12 11.37
C THR A 85 -8.71 -7.97 12.76
N PHE A 86 -8.55 -6.74 13.25
CA PHE A 86 -7.79 -6.43 14.47
C PHE A 86 -8.55 -5.58 15.49
N ASP A 87 -9.81 -5.23 15.22
CA ASP A 87 -10.62 -4.31 16.04
C ASP A 87 -9.93 -2.94 16.24
N ILE A 88 -9.20 -2.48 15.20
CA ILE A 88 -8.50 -1.20 15.21
C ILE A 88 -9.41 -0.14 14.58
N GLU A 89 -9.86 0.83 15.40
CA GLU A 89 -10.66 1.97 14.95
C GLU A 89 -9.90 3.28 15.17
N PRO A 90 -9.61 4.07 14.10
CA PRO A 90 -8.92 5.34 14.24
C PRO A 90 -9.84 6.41 14.86
N LYS A 91 -9.29 7.17 15.83
CA LYS A 91 -9.95 8.36 16.38
C LYS A 91 -9.42 9.59 15.68
N TYR A 92 -10.25 10.21 14.87
CA TYR A 92 -9.87 11.37 14.06
C TYR A 92 -9.78 12.66 14.87
N ASP A 93 -8.79 13.47 14.56
CA ASP A 93 -8.75 14.88 14.95
C ASP A 93 -9.67 15.73 14.03
N LYS A 94 -9.79 17.03 14.37
CA LYS A 94 -10.60 18.00 13.61
C LYS A 94 -10.11 18.21 12.16
N HIS A 95 -8.93 17.74 11.81
CA HIS A 95 -8.31 17.88 10.49
C HIS A 95 -8.37 16.57 9.69
N GLY A 96 -8.97 15.51 10.24
CA GLY A 96 -9.08 14.21 9.61
C GLY A 96 -7.79 13.39 9.62
N SER A 97 -6.87 13.69 10.54
CA SER A 97 -5.72 12.86 10.89
C SER A 97 -6.04 12.05 12.15
N PHE A 98 -5.26 11.01 12.41
CA PHE A 98 -5.42 10.20 13.62
C PHE A 98 -4.06 9.71 14.13
N ILE A 99 -4.00 9.32 15.40
CA ILE A 99 -2.80 8.70 15.99
C ILE A 99 -2.98 7.19 15.98
N MET A 100 -1.99 6.46 15.45
CA MET A 100 -1.93 5.01 15.48
C MET A 100 -0.49 4.57 15.78
N ALA A 101 -0.30 3.67 16.75
CA ALA A 101 1.01 3.24 17.22
C ALA A 101 1.96 4.42 17.59
N GLY A 102 1.42 5.52 18.12
CA GLY A 102 2.20 6.73 18.47
C GLY A 102 2.69 7.55 17.27
N VAL A 103 2.19 7.27 16.07
CA VAL A 103 2.50 8.01 14.83
C VAL A 103 1.25 8.75 14.36
N LYS A 104 1.42 10.02 13.97
CA LYS A 104 0.33 10.80 13.36
C LYS A 104 0.16 10.42 11.90
N VAL A 105 -0.98 9.82 11.58
CA VAL A 105 -1.34 9.41 10.23
C VAL A 105 -2.17 10.51 9.56
N VAL A 106 -1.63 11.05 8.46
CA VAL A 106 -2.26 12.09 7.65
C VAL A 106 -2.84 11.47 6.39
N GLN A 107 -4.15 11.63 6.15
CA GLN A 107 -4.79 11.12 4.94
C GLN A 107 -4.57 12.07 3.76
N VAL A 108 -4.15 11.52 2.60
CA VAL A 108 -3.99 12.24 1.34
C VAL A 108 -4.84 11.57 0.26
N TYR A 109 -5.64 12.37 -0.46
CA TYR A 109 -6.52 11.86 -1.51
C TYR A 109 -5.87 12.07 -2.87
N THR A 110 -5.51 10.97 -3.53
CA THR A 110 -4.68 10.98 -4.74
C THR A 110 -5.48 11.05 -6.04
N GLY A 111 -6.80 10.94 -6.01
CA GLY A 111 -7.64 10.88 -7.22
C GLY A 111 -7.70 12.19 -8.03
N SER A 112 -7.17 13.30 -7.50
CA SER A 112 -7.10 14.57 -8.21
C SER A 112 -5.93 15.42 -7.73
N ILE A 113 -5.53 16.41 -8.54
CA ILE A 113 -4.43 17.37 -8.24
C ILE A 113 -4.66 18.14 -6.92
N SER A 114 -5.90 18.25 -6.44
CA SER A 114 -6.22 18.90 -5.16
C SER A 114 -5.58 18.20 -3.95
N GLY A 115 -5.21 16.93 -4.08
CA GLY A 115 -4.47 16.18 -3.06
C GLY A 115 -3.12 16.81 -2.68
N LEU A 116 -2.49 17.55 -3.59
CA LEU A 116 -1.25 18.29 -3.33
C LEU A 116 -1.33 19.20 -2.09
N LYS A 117 -2.49 19.82 -1.86
CA LYS A 117 -2.66 20.72 -0.70
C LYS A 117 -2.51 20.01 0.63
N ARG A 118 -2.91 18.75 0.71
CA ARG A 118 -2.81 17.94 1.95
C ARG A 118 -1.44 17.28 2.10
N ALA A 119 -0.76 16.98 1.00
CA ALA A 119 0.56 16.39 1.02
C ALA A 119 1.67 17.39 1.39
N ARG A 120 1.45 18.69 1.19
CA ARG A 120 2.46 19.73 1.40
C ARG A 120 2.55 20.21 2.86
N GLY A 121 3.73 20.70 3.22
CA GLY A 121 3.96 21.48 4.47
C GLY A 121 4.44 20.67 5.66
N PHE A 122 4.76 19.36 5.49
CA PHE A 122 5.36 18.55 6.55
C PHE A 122 6.33 17.50 5.99
N THR A 123 7.18 16.96 6.84
CA THR A 123 8.04 15.81 6.57
C THR A 123 7.38 14.56 7.10
N ALA A 124 7.31 13.52 6.27
CA ALA A 124 6.82 12.21 6.64
C ALA A 124 7.95 11.19 6.79
N PHE A 125 7.78 10.23 7.69
CA PHE A 125 8.66 9.08 7.89
C PHE A 125 8.26 7.88 7.01
N GLY A 126 7.29 8.07 6.12
CA GLY A 126 6.86 7.08 5.15
C GLY A 126 5.45 7.32 4.64
N ALA A 127 5.04 6.48 3.68
CA ALA A 127 3.70 6.52 3.10
C ALA A 127 3.22 5.13 2.72
N TYR A 128 1.91 4.92 2.84
CA TYR A 128 1.19 3.85 2.16
C TYR A 128 0.22 4.46 1.13
N ILE A 129 0.34 4.07 -0.13
CA ILE A 129 -0.48 4.55 -1.24
C ILE A 129 -1.29 3.39 -1.81
N ASN A 130 -2.59 3.39 -1.54
CA ASN A 130 -3.52 2.38 -2.04
C ASN A 130 -4.01 2.72 -3.45
N GLU A 131 -4.10 1.71 -4.32
CA GLU A 131 -4.53 1.82 -5.72
C GLU A 131 -3.71 2.86 -6.52
N ALA A 132 -2.39 2.77 -6.44
CA ALA A 132 -1.46 3.77 -6.96
C ALA A 132 -1.61 4.05 -8.47
N SER A 133 -2.05 3.09 -9.30
CA SER A 133 -2.32 3.34 -10.73
C SER A 133 -3.49 4.28 -11.00
N LEU A 134 -4.37 4.49 -10.01
CA LEU A 134 -5.49 5.43 -10.12
C LEU A 134 -5.15 6.81 -9.56
N ALA A 135 -3.94 6.99 -9.03
CA ALA A 135 -3.50 8.26 -8.47
C ALA A 135 -3.17 9.27 -9.57
N ASN A 136 -3.38 10.56 -9.26
CA ASN A 136 -2.78 11.64 -10.02
C ASN A 136 -1.26 11.58 -9.82
N GLU A 137 -0.49 11.54 -10.91
CA GLU A 137 0.96 11.37 -10.90
C GLU A 137 1.69 12.43 -10.09
N ASP A 138 1.28 13.71 -10.20
CA ASP A 138 1.92 14.79 -9.44
C ASP A 138 1.70 14.65 -7.94
N VAL A 139 0.52 14.16 -7.52
CA VAL A 139 0.24 13.89 -6.11
C VAL A 139 1.06 12.72 -5.60
N PHE A 140 1.22 11.66 -6.40
CA PHE A 140 2.06 10.52 -6.06
C PHE A 140 3.53 10.96 -5.87
N LYS A 141 4.08 11.73 -6.82
CA LYS A 141 5.44 12.27 -6.74
C LYS A 141 5.63 13.24 -5.55
N GLU A 142 4.62 14.07 -5.26
CA GLU A 142 4.65 14.93 -4.07
C GLU A 142 4.71 14.12 -2.77
N ILE A 143 3.90 13.05 -2.64
CA ILE A 143 3.94 12.17 -1.47
C ILE A 143 5.34 11.58 -1.27
N ILE A 144 5.96 11.05 -2.32
CA ILE A 144 7.33 10.52 -2.29
C ILE A 144 8.30 11.60 -1.78
N SER A 145 8.20 12.82 -2.32
CA SER A 145 9.10 13.93 -1.94
C SER A 145 8.94 14.35 -0.46
N ARG A 146 7.78 14.10 0.15
CA ARG A 146 7.55 14.37 1.58
C ARG A 146 8.11 13.28 2.49
N CYS A 147 8.32 12.08 1.98
CA CYS A 147 8.93 10.97 2.72
C CYS A 147 10.45 11.16 2.81
N SER A 148 10.88 12.18 3.54
CA SER A 148 12.28 12.58 3.73
C SER A 148 12.76 12.47 5.19
N GLY A 149 11.94 11.90 6.08
CA GLY A 149 12.38 11.53 7.44
C GLY A 149 13.43 10.41 7.39
N GLU A 150 14.24 10.32 8.44
CA GLU A 150 15.27 9.26 8.53
C GLU A 150 14.64 7.88 8.40
N GLY A 151 15.20 7.05 7.51
CA GLY A 151 14.69 5.71 7.23
C GLY A 151 13.28 5.67 6.63
N ALA A 152 12.82 6.75 5.97
CA ALA A 152 11.50 6.80 5.35
C ALA A 152 11.34 5.72 4.28
N ARG A 153 10.14 5.13 4.21
CA ARG A 153 9.76 4.12 3.21
C ARG A 153 8.39 4.42 2.64
N VAL A 154 8.24 4.21 1.34
CA VAL A 154 6.96 4.33 0.62
C VAL A 154 6.53 2.95 0.17
N VAL A 155 5.35 2.51 0.58
CA VAL A 155 4.75 1.28 0.08
C VAL A 155 3.50 1.60 -0.73
N PHE A 156 3.26 0.87 -1.80
CA PHE A 156 2.02 1.01 -2.58
C PHE A 156 1.47 -0.33 -3.01
N ASP A 157 0.16 -0.38 -3.24
CA ASP A 157 -0.45 -1.45 -4.01
C ASP A 157 -1.10 -0.92 -5.29
N SER A 158 -1.20 -1.77 -6.29
CA SER A 158 -1.81 -1.42 -7.56
C SER A 158 -2.32 -2.64 -8.33
N ASN A 159 -3.38 -2.42 -9.11
CA ASN A 159 -3.72 -3.33 -10.20
C ASN A 159 -3.07 -2.79 -11.49
N PRO A 160 -2.76 -3.65 -12.46
CA PRO A 160 -2.23 -3.20 -13.74
C PRO A 160 -3.20 -2.26 -14.45
N ASP A 161 -2.65 -1.23 -15.08
CA ASP A 161 -3.40 -0.36 -15.99
C ASP A 161 -3.00 -0.68 -17.44
N ASN A 162 -2.18 0.13 -18.06
CA ASN A 162 -1.65 -0.11 -19.40
C ASN A 162 -0.11 -0.20 -19.37
N PRO A 163 0.53 -0.86 -20.36
CA PRO A 163 1.99 -1.03 -20.37
C PRO A 163 2.81 0.26 -20.36
N GLY A 164 2.25 1.36 -20.86
CA GLY A 164 2.90 2.69 -20.87
C GLY A 164 2.53 3.57 -19.67
N HIS A 165 1.88 3.02 -18.65
CA HIS A 165 1.52 3.80 -17.46
C HIS A 165 2.77 4.18 -16.67
N TRP A 166 2.87 5.44 -16.21
CA TRP A 166 4.01 5.99 -15.47
C TRP A 166 4.41 5.14 -14.25
N LEU A 167 3.43 4.59 -13.53
CA LEU A 167 3.72 3.74 -12.36
C LEU A 167 4.51 2.48 -12.75
N LYS A 168 4.20 1.91 -13.94
CA LYS A 168 4.93 0.76 -14.45
C LYS A 168 6.32 1.15 -14.92
N THR A 169 6.41 2.16 -15.80
CA THR A 169 7.69 2.54 -16.44
C THR A 169 8.71 3.09 -15.45
N ASP A 170 8.26 3.90 -14.48
CA ASP A 170 9.14 4.64 -13.58
C ASP A 170 9.45 3.88 -12.28
N TYR A 171 8.55 2.97 -11.85
CA TYR A 171 8.67 2.31 -10.55
C TYR A 171 8.70 0.77 -10.64
N ILE A 172 7.73 0.12 -11.30
CA ILE A 172 7.67 -1.35 -11.34
C ILE A 172 8.79 -1.92 -12.20
N ASP A 173 9.07 -1.34 -13.37
CA ASP A 173 10.16 -1.77 -14.28
C ASP A 173 11.52 -1.16 -13.90
N SER A 174 11.59 -0.41 -12.81
CA SER A 174 12.83 0.23 -12.35
C SER A 174 13.92 -0.79 -12.07
N LYS A 175 15.17 -0.38 -12.33
CA LYS A 175 16.38 -1.16 -11.99
C LYS A 175 17.14 -0.58 -10.80
N ASP A 176 16.53 0.40 -10.11
CA ASP A 176 17.09 1.00 -8.90
C ASP A 176 17.01 0.03 -7.74
N ASP A 177 18.13 -0.23 -7.06
CA ASP A 177 18.21 -1.15 -5.92
C ASP A 177 17.36 -0.70 -4.71
N MET A 178 17.03 0.60 -4.64
CA MET A 178 16.15 1.16 -3.62
C MET A 178 14.65 0.98 -3.91
N ILE A 179 14.30 0.37 -5.06
CA ILE A 179 12.94 0.06 -5.45
C ILE A 179 12.78 -1.46 -5.52
N ILE A 180 11.92 -2.02 -4.70
CA ILE A 180 11.56 -3.43 -4.74
C ILE A 180 10.11 -3.60 -5.14
N ASP A 181 9.79 -4.64 -5.89
CA ASP A 181 8.43 -4.94 -6.31
C ASP A 181 8.05 -6.40 -6.10
N PHE A 182 6.76 -6.65 -6.03
CA PHE A 182 6.17 -7.97 -5.90
C PHE A 182 4.96 -8.10 -6.82
N HIS A 183 5.06 -8.98 -7.79
CA HIS A 183 3.97 -9.33 -8.68
C HIS A 183 3.06 -10.39 -8.06
N PHE A 184 1.74 -10.18 -8.13
CA PHE A 184 0.70 -11.07 -7.60
C PHE A 184 -0.27 -11.52 -8.70
N THR A 185 -0.52 -12.81 -8.75
CA THR A 185 -1.58 -13.43 -9.56
C THR A 185 -2.80 -13.77 -8.69
N LEU A 186 -3.94 -14.08 -9.31
CA LEU A 186 -5.11 -14.55 -8.57
C LEU A 186 -4.82 -15.83 -7.77
N ASP A 187 -3.96 -16.71 -8.31
CA ASP A 187 -3.64 -18.00 -7.70
C ASP A 187 -2.76 -17.89 -6.44
N ASP A 188 -2.05 -16.75 -6.26
CA ASP A 188 -1.29 -16.49 -5.04
C ASP A 188 -2.16 -16.35 -3.79
N ASN A 189 -3.46 -16.06 -3.95
CA ASN A 189 -4.39 -16.03 -2.83
C ASN A 189 -4.95 -17.41 -2.52
N THR A 190 -4.40 -18.04 -1.48
CA THR A 190 -4.82 -19.37 -1.03
C THR A 190 -6.03 -19.36 -0.09
N PHE A 191 -6.56 -18.18 0.27
CA PHE A 191 -7.73 -18.04 1.16
C PHE A 191 -9.05 -17.98 0.43
N ILE A 192 -9.05 -17.73 -0.90
CA ILE A 192 -10.25 -17.81 -1.72
C ILE A 192 -10.43 -19.23 -2.26
N SER A 193 -11.70 -19.66 -2.34
CA SER A 193 -12.00 -21.03 -2.80
C SER A 193 -11.64 -21.24 -4.29
N GLU A 194 -11.22 -22.44 -4.65
CA GLU A 194 -10.95 -22.82 -6.04
C GLU A 194 -12.19 -22.59 -6.91
N ARG A 195 -13.38 -22.91 -6.39
CA ARG A 195 -14.65 -22.63 -7.10
C ARG A 195 -14.78 -21.14 -7.47
N TYR A 196 -14.40 -20.23 -6.58
CA TYR A 196 -14.43 -18.80 -6.86
C TYR A 196 -13.39 -18.41 -7.93
N LYS A 197 -12.16 -18.93 -7.81
CA LYS A 197 -11.11 -18.71 -8.81
C LYS A 197 -11.55 -19.18 -10.21
N ASP A 198 -12.09 -20.39 -10.30
CA ASP A 198 -12.60 -20.95 -11.55
C ASP A 198 -13.74 -20.09 -12.13
N SER A 199 -14.67 -19.63 -11.27
CA SER A 199 -15.77 -18.78 -11.69
C SER A 199 -15.28 -17.43 -12.23
N ILE A 200 -14.30 -16.80 -11.61
CA ILE A 200 -13.72 -15.53 -12.07
C ILE A 200 -12.92 -15.74 -13.36
N LYS A 201 -12.10 -16.80 -13.45
CA LYS A 201 -11.37 -17.15 -14.67
C LYS A 201 -12.31 -17.38 -15.84
N ALA A 202 -13.42 -18.11 -15.62
CA ALA A 202 -14.43 -18.35 -16.65
C ALA A 202 -15.22 -17.09 -17.05
N ALA A 203 -15.49 -16.20 -16.11
CA ALA A 203 -16.22 -14.96 -16.36
C ALA A 203 -15.36 -13.84 -16.97
N THR A 204 -14.03 -13.95 -16.92
CA THR A 204 -13.11 -12.93 -17.42
C THR A 204 -12.81 -13.20 -18.91
N PRO A 205 -13.11 -12.26 -19.82
CA PRO A 205 -12.78 -12.40 -21.23
C PRO A 205 -11.27 -12.61 -21.45
N SER A 206 -10.92 -13.48 -22.41
CA SER A 206 -9.53 -13.73 -22.79
C SER A 206 -8.81 -12.48 -23.31
N GLY A 207 -7.48 -12.51 -23.30
CA GLY A 207 -6.62 -11.40 -23.70
C GLY A 207 -6.42 -10.37 -22.59
N LYS A 208 -6.37 -9.08 -22.91
CA LYS A 208 -5.96 -8.00 -21.99
C LYS A 208 -6.71 -7.97 -20.64
N PHE A 209 -7.95 -8.40 -20.59
CA PHE A 209 -8.72 -8.46 -19.34
C PHE A 209 -8.26 -9.62 -18.47
N TYR A 210 -8.02 -10.77 -19.06
CA TYR A 210 -7.50 -11.94 -18.36
C TYR A 210 -6.09 -11.69 -17.85
N ASP A 211 -5.23 -11.12 -18.72
CA ASP A 211 -3.86 -10.77 -18.34
C ASP A 211 -3.85 -9.80 -17.14
N ARG A 212 -4.69 -8.77 -17.20
CA ARG A 212 -4.77 -7.76 -16.12
C ARG A 212 -5.40 -8.29 -14.82
N ASP A 213 -6.54 -8.98 -14.93
CA ASP A 213 -7.38 -9.26 -13.76
C ASP A 213 -7.05 -10.61 -13.10
N ILE A 214 -6.42 -11.54 -13.84
CA ILE A 214 -6.06 -12.90 -13.38
C ILE A 214 -4.55 -13.07 -13.25
N MET A 215 -3.80 -12.71 -14.31
CA MET A 215 -2.35 -12.88 -14.32
C MET A 215 -1.61 -11.73 -13.64
N GLY A 216 -2.15 -10.52 -13.69
CA GLY A 216 -1.62 -9.35 -12.99
C GLY A 216 -0.68 -8.48 -13.83
#